data_468351e0a50fa61f5773f628325fae3a
#
_entry.id   468351e0a50fa61f5773f628325fae3a
#
_cell.length_a   1.000
_cell.length_b   1.000
_cell.length_c   1.000
_cell.angle_alpha   90.00
_cell.angle_beta   90.00
_cell.angle_gamma   90.00
#
_symmetry.space_group_name_H-M   'P 1'
#
loop_
_entity.id
_entity.type
_entity.pdbx_description
1 polymer ?
#
loop_
_entity_poly.entity_id
_entity_poly.type
_entity_poly.pdbx_seq_one_letter_code
_entity_poly.pdbx_strand_id
1 'polypeptide(L)'
;MKKRIGSLLATMVLALFLCIPALATGFDEAGLYFVTDEAGLLSDEQWLELEGRAEEISQKYKCGVYIILLDDFTAYTYDETIYEAAKTLYQEYRLGYGEEKSGELLLLSMAERDYTLITYGYGNTAFTDYGKDKLSEVFLDDFGDDNWYSGLSDYLDKSESMLQSSREGHPLDVDSNPLIVLVGTGISLLVGCVAAFVIAVGLSSRLMKSVSAKTEANAYLIAGSVEITGREDHFTHTTEIRQKIERDSGSGGTTIDSDGFSGKSGKF
;
A
#
# COMPACT_ATOMS: atom_id res chain seq x y z
N MET A 1 45.23 -49.04 -32.33
CA MET A 1 45.17 -47.62 -31.89
C MET A 1 43.85 -46.94 -32.27
N LYS A 2 43.28 -47.16 -33.46
CA LYS A 2 41.99 -46.50 -33.90
C LYS A 2 40.76 -46.79 -33.02
N LYS A 3 40.62 -47.97 -32.41
CA LYS A 3 39.50 -48.31 -31.52
C LYS A 3 39.53 -47.61 -30.15
N ARG A 4 40.72 -47.23 -29.65
CA ARG A 4 40.83 -46.54 -28.34
C ARG A 4 40.57 -45.05 -28.46
N ILE A 5 40.82 -44.46 -29.65
CA ILE A 5 40.54 -43.04 -29.92
C ILE A 5 39.01 -42.82 -30.07
N GLY A 6 38.29 -43.74 -30.69
CA GLY A 6 36.83 -43.68 -30.81
C GLY A 6 36.11 -43.77 -29.44
N SER A 7 36.62 -44.58 -28.51
CA SER A 7 36.08 -44.70 -27.16
C SER A 7 36.32 -43.43 -26.34
N LEU A 8 37.49 -42.78 -26.48
CA LEU A 8 37.79 -41.53 -25.79
C LEU A 8 36.96 -40.33 -26.34
N LEU A 9 36.71 -40.31 -27.64
CA LEU A 9 35.80 -39.31 -28.25
C LEU A 9 34.36 -39.49 -27.83
N ALA A 10 33.87 -40.74 -27.74
CA ALA A 10 32.52 -41.05 -27.29
C ALA A 10 32.30 -40.68 -25.80
N THR A 11 33.28 -40.93 -24.92
CA THR A 11 33.23 -40.49 -23.51
C THR A 11 33.31 -39.01 -23.33
N MET A 12 34.07 -38.29 -24.18
CA MET A 12 34.15 -36.83 -24.15
C MET A 12 32.88 -36.13 -24.64
N VAL A 13 32.22 -36.70 -25.67
CA VAL A 13 30.91 -36.24 -26.13
C VAL A 13 29.82 -36.53 -25.11
N LEU A 14 29.86 -37.69 -24.45
CA LEU A 14 28.92 -38.03 -23.38
C LEU A 14 29.10 -37.12 -22.13
N ALA A 15 30.37 -36.73 -21.82
CA ALA A 15 30.65 -35.81 -20.74
C ALA A 15 30.21 -34.35 -21.06
N LEU A 16 30.23 -33.93 -22.34
CA LEU A 16 29.70 -32.64 -22.78
C LEU A 16 28.18 -32.55 -22.70
N PHE A 17 27.48 -33.70 -22.88
CA PHE A 17 26.01 -33.75 -22.71
C PHE A 17 25.55 -33.78 -21.24
N LEU A 18 26.46 -34.08 -20.29
CA LEU A 18 26.18 -34.05 -18.84
C LEU A 18 26.49 -32.69 -18.20
N CYS A 19 27.07 -31.73 -18.95
CA CYS A 19 27.15 -30.33 -18.58
C CYS A 19 25.98 -29.52 -19.18
N ILE A 20 24.77 -30.03 -19.11
CA ILE A 20 23.60 -29.17 -19.11
C ILE A 20 23.74 -28.45 -17.76
N PRO A 21 23.91 -27.10 -17.70
CA PRO A 21 23.68 -26.42 -16.45
C PRO A 21 22.29 -26.89 -16.00
N ALA A 22 22.20 -27.49 -14.82
CA ALA A 22 20.92 -27.57 -14.14
C ALA A 22 20.43 -26.13 -14.15
N LEU A 23 19.49 -25.82 -15.04
CA LEU A 23 18.62 -24.69 -14.83
C LEU A 23 18.13 -24.92 -13.41
N ALA A 24 18.66 -24.16 -12.47
CA ALA A 24 18.12 -24.12 -11.14
C ALA A 24 16.63 -23.78 -11.38
N THR A 25 15.81 -24.81 -11.34
CA THR A 25 14.38 -24.60 -11.32
C THR A 25 14.14 -23.78 -10.08
N GLY A 26 13.68 -22.57 -10.26
CA GLY A 26 13.46 -21.58 -9.20
C GLY A 26 12.32 -22.00 -8.29
N PHE A 27 12.46 -23.19 -7.69
CA PHE A 27 11.59 -23.57 -6.60
C PHE A 27 12.07 -22.81 -5.37
N ASP A 28 11.21 -21.96 -4.83
CA ASP A 28 11.31 -21.57 -3.44
C ASP A 28 11.37 -22.83 -2.55
N GLU A 29 11.92 -22.75 -1.35
CA GLU A 29 11.95 -23.86 -0.38
C GLU A 29 10.56 -24.47 -0.12
N ALA A 30 9.48 -23.75 -0.48
CA ALA A 30 8.09 -24.20 -0.39
C ALA A 30 7.59 -24.97 -1.62
N GLY A 31 8.34 -25.00 -2.72
CA GLY A 31 7.97 -25.73 -3.94
C GLY A 31 6.98 -25.00 -4.86
N LEU A 32 6.72 -23.70 -4.63
CA LEU A 32 5.92 -22.85 -5.51
C LEU A 32 6.86 -22.05 -6.43
N TYR A 33 6.45 -21.80 -7.68
CA TYR A 33 7.13 -20.90 -8.59
C TYR A 33 6.97 -19.44 -8.14
N PHE A 34 7.89 -18.57 -8.60
CA PHE A 34 7.74 -17.13 -8.39
C PHE A 34 6.53 -16.57 -9.17
N VAL A 35 6.22 -17.18 -10.30
CA VAL A 35 5.02 -16.88 -11.09
C VAL A 35 4.16 -18.13 -11.20
N THR A 36 2.98 -18.11 -10.61
CA THR A 36 1.98 -19.18 -10.71
C THR A 36 0.79 -18.65 -11.51
N ASP A 37 0.51 -19.25 -12.65
CA ASP A 37 -0.58 -18.88 -13.56
C ASP A 37 -1.59 -20.01 -13.65
N GLU A 38 -2.56 -20.06 -12.72
CA GLU A 38 -3.66 -21.02 -12.76
C GLU A 38 -4.78 -20.56 -13.69
N ALA A 39 -4.89 -19.26 -13.92
CA ALA A 39 -5.88 -18.67 -14.80
C ALA A 39 -5.53 -18.82 -16.30
N GLY A 40 -4.29 -19.24 -16.62
CA GLY A 40 -3.84 -19.49 -17.99
C GLY A 40 -3.81 -18.24 -18.85
N LEU A 41 -3.40 -17.09 -18.28
CA LEU A 41 -3.35 -15.79 -18.93
C LEU A 41 -2.09 -15.56 -19.75
N LEU A 42 -1.03 -16.34 -19.47
CA LEU A 42 0.29 -16.18 -20.06
C LEU A 42 0.59 -17.32 -21.05
N SER A 43 1.33 -17.01 -22.11
CA SER A 43 1.96 -18.08 -22.90
C SER A 43 3.15 -18.68 -22.14
N ASP A 44 3.57 -19.90 -22.54
CA ASP A 44 4.73 -20.58 -21.95
C ASP A 44 6.00 -19.70 -22.00
N GLU A 45 6.19 -18.94 -23.09
CA GLU A 45 7.33 -18.04 -23.26
C GLU A 45 7.26 -16.85 -22.34
N GLN A 46 6.08 -16.22 -22.20
CA GLN A 46 5.84 -15.10 -21.30
C GLN A 46 6.01 -15.52 -19.84
N TRP A 47 5.44 -16.67 -19.48
CA TRP A 47 5.58 -17.22 -18.14
C TRP A 47 7.04 -17.47 -17.78
N LEU A 48 7.82 -18.12 -18.67
CA LEU A 48 9.23 -18.44 -18.44
C LEU A 48 10.08 -17.18 -18.26
N GLU A 49 9.79 -16.13 -19.02
CA GLU A 49 10.48 -14.84 -18.92
C GLU A 49 10.18 -14.15 -17.58
N LEU A 50 8.90 -14.06 -17.19
CA LEU A 50 8.50 -13.43 -15.93
C LEU A 50 9.03 -14.21 -14.72
N GLU A 51 8.97 -15.56 -14.74
CA GLU A 51 9.52 -16.44 -13.71
C GLU A 51 11.02 -16.17 -13.51
N GLY A 52 11.80 -16.17 -14.60
CA GLY A 52 13.24 -15.91 -14.54
C GLY A 52 13.58 -14.52 -13.99
N ARG A 53 12.82 -13.51 -14.37
CA ARG A 53 12.98 -12.14 -13.85
C ARG A 53 12.63 -12.03 -12.37
N ALA A 54 11.52 -12.63 -11.95
CA ALA A 54 11.09 -12.63 -10.56
C ALA A 54 12.11 -13.35 -9.67
N GLU A 55 12.66 -14.48 -10.13
CA GLU A 55 13.75 -15.19 -9.45
C GLU A 55 15.01 -14.32 -9.33
N GLU A 56 15.46 -13.70 -10.43
CA GLU A 56 16.67 -12.85 -10.44
C GLU A 56 16.53 -11.67 -9.45
N ILE A 57 15.39 -10.98 -9.47
CA ILE A 57 15.09 -9.88 -8.56
C ILE A 57 15.11 -10.38 -7.11
N SER A 58 14.42 -11.50 -6.85
CA SER A 58 14.33 -12.08 -5.50
C SER A 58 15.70 -12.46 -4.94
N GLN A 59 16.55 -13.08 -5.76
CA GLN A 59 17.91 -13.46 -5.37
C GLN A 59 18.82 -12.25 -5.17
N LYS A 60 18.72 -11.24 -6.03
CA LYS A 60 19.55 -10.03 -6.00
C LYS A 60 19.28 -9.19 -4.75
N TYR A 61 18.01 -9.01 -4.42
CA TYR A 61 17.61 -8.12 -3.32
C TYR A 61 17.29 -8.85 -2.00
N LYS A 62 17.37 -10.19 -1.97
CA LYS A 62 17.05 -11.00 -0.79
C LYS A 62 15.65 -10.70 -0.24
N CYS A 63 14.70 -10.56 -1.17
CA CYS A 63 13.29 -10.29 -0.93
C CYS A 63 12.50 -11.01 -2.03
N GLY A 64 11.65 -11.96 -1.68
CA GLY A 64 10.88 -12.73 -2.65
C GLY A 64 9.88 -11.84 -3.38
N VAL A 65 9.79 -11.98 -4.71
CA VAL A 65 8.81 -11.26 -5.53
C VAL A 65 7.96 -12.31 -6.23
N TYR A 66 6.69 -12.38 -5.85
CA TYR A 66 5.77 -13.44 -6.31
C TYR A 66 4.60 -12.85 -7.07
N ILE A 67 4.11 -13.62 -8.04
CA ILE A 67 2.91 -13.35 -8.83
C ILE A 67 2.05 -14.62 -8.81
N ILE A 68 0.79 -14.50 -8.42
CA ILE A 68 -0.19 -15.59 -8.47
C ILE A 68 -1.43 -15.10 -9.22
N LEU A 69 -1.80 -15.81 -10.27
CA LEU A 69 -2.97 -15.54 -11.12
C LEU A 69 -3.96 -16.68 -10.94
N LEU A 70 -5.12 -16.39 -10.37
CA LEU A 70 -6.17 -17.36 -10.05
C LEU A 70 -7.44 -17.07 -10.84
N ASP A 71 -8.20 -18.11 -11.13
CA ASP A 71 -9.58 -17.95 -11.60
C ASP A 71 -10.46 -17.31 -10.52
N ASP A 72 -10.42 -17.87 -9.29
CA ASP A 72 -11.24 -17.42 -8.17
C ASP A 72 -10.48 -17.62 -6.84
N PHE A 73 -10.23 -16.53 -6.13
CA PHE A 73 -9.53 -16.55 -4.85
C PHE A 73 -10.33 -17.21 -3.72
N THR A 74 -11.64 -17.33 -3.84
CA THR A 74 -12.50 -17.90 -2.78
C THR A 74 -12.23 -19.38 -2.53
N ALA A 75 -11.56 -20.06 -3.47
CA ALA A 75 -11.11 -21.45 -3.29
C ALA A 75 -9.99 -21.58 -2.24
N TYR A 76 -9.31 -20.48 -1.88
CA TYR A 76 -8.09 -20.47 -1.05
C TYR A 76 -8.29 -19.81 0.33
N THR A 77 -9.48 -19.33 0.63
CA THR A 77 -9.80 -18.72 1.91
C THR A 77 -11.22 -18.97 2.33
N TYR A 78 -11.47 -19.00 3.64
CA TYR A 78 -12.83 -18.99 4.20
C TYR A 78 -13.32 -17.56 4.46
N ASP A 79 -12.45 -16.56 4.36
CA ASP A 79 -12.76 -15.15 4.48
C ASP A 79 -13.18 -14.56 3.13
N GLU A 80 -13.98 -13.50 3.16
CA GLU A 80 -14.57 -12.90 1.96
C GLU A 80 -13.62 -11.93 1.24
N THR A 81 -12.31 -11.91 1.58
CA THR A 81 -11.39 -10.92 1.02
C THR A 81 -10.19 -11.56 0.33
N ILE A 82 -9.83 -11.02 -0.83
CA ILE A 82 -8.62 -11.42 -1.58
C ILE A 82 -7.34 -11.20 -0.76
N TYR A 83 -7.33 -10.24 0.17
CA TYR A 83 -6.21 -10.00 1.07
C TYR A 83 -5.93 -11.20 1.98
N GLU A 84 -6.96 -11.77 2.59
CA GLU A 84 -6.82 -12.95 3.45
C GLU A 84 -6.46 -14.21 2.63
N ALA A 85 -6.94 -14.32 1.39
CA ALA A 85 -6.50 -15.36 0.47
C ALA A 85 -5.00 -15.28 0.20
N ALA A 86 -4.48 -14.08 -0.11
CA ALA A 86 -3.07 -13.87 -0.34
C ALA A 86 -2.21 -14.19 0.90
N LYS A 87 -2.65 -13.80 2.10
CA LYS A 87 -1.98 -14.15 3.36
C LYS A 87 -1.94 -15.66 3.56
N THR A 88 -3.08 -16.33 3.34
CA THR A 88 -3.18 -17.79 3.46
C THR A 88 -2.18 -18.47 2.54
N LEU A 89 -2.16 -18.10 1.26
CA LEU A 89 -1.21 -18.62 0.28
C LEU A 89 0.24 -18.34 0.68
N TYR A 90 0.54 -17.10 1.11
CA TYR A 90 1.88 -16.73 1.53
C TYR A 90 2.37 -17.58 2.71
N GLN A 91 1.52 -17.82 3.70
CA GLN A 91 1.86 -18.62 4.88
C GLN A 91 1.90 -20.11 4.61
N GLU A 92 0.93 -20.66 3.86
CA GLU A 92 0.81 -22.09 3.57
C GLU A 92 2.00 -22.58 2.72
N TYR A 93 2.33 -21.83 1.68
CA TYR A 93 3.47 -22.14 0.82
C TYR A 93 4.80 -21.59 1.36
N ARG A 94 4.78 -20.94 2.54
CA ARG A 94 5.94 -20.40 3.23
C ARG A 94 6.78 -19.48 2.33
N LEU A 95 6.11 -18.67 1.53
CA LEU A 95 6.74 -17.74 0.58
C LEU A 95 7.68 -16.76 1.30
N GLY A 96 8.52 -16.09 0.54
CA GLY A 96 9.48 -15.11 1.04
C GLY A 96 10.91 -15.63 1.12
N TYR A 97 11.85 -14.73 1.02
CA TYR A 97 13.27 -15.02 0.98
C TYR A 97 13.85 -15.22 2.40
N GLY A 98 14.62 -16.30 2.56
CA GLY A 98 15.37 -16.57 3.78
C GLY A 98 14.52 -16.99 4.98
N GLU A 99 15.13 -16.97 6.17
CA GLU A 99 14.45 -17.36 7.43
C GLU A 99 13.36 -16.36 7.84
N GLU A 100 13.55 -15.07 7.53
CA GLU A 100 12.60 -14.01 7.84
C GLU A 100 11.41 -13.97 6.86
N LYS A 101 11.43 -14.83 5.84
CA LYS A 101 10.36 -14.89 4.84
C LYS A 101 10.00 -13.51 4.24
N SER A 102 11.03 -12.69 4.00
CA SER A 102 10.85 -11.36 3.44
C SER A 102 10.42 -11.41 1.98
N GLY A 103 9.37 -10.67 1.62
CA GLY A 103 8.89 -10.64 0.24
C GLY A 103 7.65 -9.79 0.01
N GLU A 104 7.22 -9.81 -1.25
CA GLU A 104 5.94 -9.28 -1.72
C GLU A 104 5.24 -10.33 -2.59
N LEU A 105 3.92 -10.26 -2.62
CA LEU A 105 3.06 -11.07 -3.46
C LEU A 105 2.01 -10.19 -4.13
N LEU A 106 1.95 -10.26 -5.47
CA LEU A 106 0.82 -9.79 -6.25
C LEU A 106 -0.10 -10.97 -6.55
N LEU A 107 -1.32 -10.94 -6.03
CA LEU A 107 -2.37 -11.91 -6.31
C LEU A 107 -3.45 -11.25 -7.16
N LEU A 108 -3.79 -11.87 -8.29
CA LEU A 108 -4.92 -11.49 -9.14
C LEU A 108 -5.98 -12.60 -9.10
N SER A 109 -7.24 -12.22 -9.11
CA SER A 109 -8.38 -13.14 -9.25
C SER A 109 -9.30 -12.67 -10.37
N MET A 110 -9.55 -13.52 -11.33
CA MET A 110 -10.27 -13.16 -12.56
C MET A 110 -11.78 -13.07 -12.34
N ALA A 111 -12.35 -13.86 -11.42
CA ALA A 111 -13.81 -13.94 -11.21
C ALA A 111 -14.45 -12.57 -10.97
N GLU A 112 -13.87 -11.74 -10.09
CA GLU A 112 -14.36 -10.41 -9.73
C GLU A 112 -13.43 -9.28 -10.19
N ARG A 113 -12.36 -9.62 -10.93
CA ARG A 113 -11.29 -8.72 -11.34
C ARG A 113 -10.68 -8.00 -10.14
N ASP A 114 -10.38 -8.77 -9.10
CA ASP A 114 -9.77 -8.30 -7.88
C ASP A 114 -8.26 -8.52 -7.88
N TYR A 115 -7.54 -7.60 -7.26
CA TYR A 115 -6.12 -7.78 -6.98
C TYR A 115 -5.79 -7.44 -5.53
N THR A 116 -4.69 -8.00 -5.05
CA THR A 116 -4.06 -7.55 -3.82
C THR A 116 -2.54 -7.62 -3.92
N LEU A 117 -1.90 -6.63 -3.34
CA LEU A 117 -0.46 -6.59 -3.08
C LEU A 117 -0.27 -6.78 -1.58
N ILE A 118 0.44 -7.82 -1.18
CA ILE A 118 0.83 -8.01 0.21
C ILE A 118 2.33 -8.04 0.34
N THR A 119 2.84 -7.59 1.48
CA THR A 119 4.26 -7.57 1.80
C THR A 119 4.51 -8.12 3.19
N TYR A 120 5.70 -8.72 3.40
CA TYR A 120 6.10 -9.28 4.68
C TYR A 120 7.60 -9.07 4.94
N GLY A 121 7.99 -8.97 6.21
CA GLY A 121 9.39 -8.81 6.60
C GLY A 121 10.04 -7.56 6.01
N TYR A 122 11.19 -7.69 5.35
CA TYR A 122 11.84 -6.57 4.67
C TYR A 122 10.98 -5.95 3.56
N GLY A 123 10.06 -6.72 2.96
CA GLY A 123 9.09 -6.21 2.00
C GLY A 123 8.30 -5.02 2.56
N ASN A 124 7.91 -5.03 3.84
CA ASN A 124 7.20 -3.91 4.47
C ASN A 124 8.04 -2.61 4.50
N THR A 125 9.36 -2.72 4.52
CA THR A 125 10.26 -1.57 4.48
C THR A 125 10.46 -1.06 3.05
N ALA A 126 10.55 -1.98 2.08
CA ALA A 126 10.79 -1.64 0.69
C ALA A 126 9.54 -1.09 -0.01
N PHE A 127 8.38 -1.63 0.34
CA PHE A 127 7.09 -1.31 -0.25
C PHE A 127 6.19 -0.62 0.79
N THR A 128 6.43 0.66 1.02
CA THR A 128 5.59 1.49 1.90
C THR A 128 4.15 1.56 1.38
N ASP A 129 3.21 2.05 2.17
CA ASP A 129 1.83 2.20 1.72
C ASP A 129 1.74 3.10 0.49
N TYR A 130 2.47 4.22 0.48
CA TYR A 130 2.60 5.08 -0.69
C TYR A 130 3.27 4.37 -1.87
N GLY A 131 4.31 3.56 -1.59
CA GLY A 131 4.99 2.75 -2.59
C GLY A 131 4.06 1.75 -3.26
N LYS A 132 3.21 1.05 -2.51
CA LYS A 132 2.19 0.13 -3.02
C LYS A 132 1.14 0.86 -3.89
N ASP A 133 0.77 2.10 -3.51
CA ASP A 133 -0.08 2.93 -4.36
C ASP A 133 0.57 3.18 -5.72
N LYS A 134 1.83 3.60 -5.72
CA LYS A 134 2.59 3.84 -6.95
C LYS A 134 2.93 2.58 -7.74
N LEU A 135 3.05 1.44 -7.08
CA LEU A 135 3.22 0.15 -7.74
C LEU A 135 1.94 -0.28 -8.44
N SER A 136 0.78 -0.12 -7.80
CA SER A 136 -0.49 -0.48 -8.44
C SER A 136 -0.83 0.40 -9.66
N GLU A 137 -0.47 1.68 -9.64
CA GLU A 137 -0.70 2.59 -10.76
C GLU A 137 -0.04 2.14 -12.07
N VAL A 138 1.07 1.37 -12.01
CA VAL A 138 1.81 1.00 -13.23
C VAL A 138 1.17 -0.16 -14.01
N PHE A 139 0.39 -1.01 -13.35
CA PHE A 139 -0.19 -2.20 -14.00
C PHE A 139 -1.72 -2.15 -14.17
N LEU A 140 -2.41 -1.25 -13.45
CA LEU A 140 -3.88 -1.25 -13.45
C LEU A 140 -4.49 -0.93 -14.82
N ASP A 141 -3.89 -0.01 -15.57
CA ASP A 141 -4.38 0.34 -16.90
C ASP A 141 -4.22 -0.86 -17.87
N ASP A 142 -3.06 -1.53 -17.82
CA ASP A 142 -2.80 -2.72 -18.63
C ASP A 142 -3.76 -3.87 -18.28
N PHE A 143 -3.99 -4.12 -17.00
CA PHE A 143 -4.94 -5.15 -16.56
C PHE A 143 -6.39 -4.80 -16.94
N GLY A 144 -6.75 -3.52 -16.91
CA GLY A 144 -8.03 -3.03 -17.40
C GLY A 144 -8.27 -3.34 -18.89
N ASP A 145 -7.19 -3.35 -19.67
CA ASP A 145 -7.18 -3.64 -21.12
C ASP A 145 -6.85 -5.12 -21.44
N ASP A 146 -6.79 -6.00 -20.45
CA ASP A 146 -6.41 -7.42 -20.55
C ASP A 146 -4.97 -7.67 -21.09
N ASN A 147 -4.08 -6.69 -20.95
CA ASN A 147 -2.66 -6.78 -21.33
C ASN A 147 -1.81 -7.38 -20.20
N TRP A 148 -2.11 -8.61 -19.81
CA TRP A 148 -1.54 -9.26 -18.62
C TRP A 148 -0.02 -9.25 -18.57
N TYR A 149 0.64 -9.68 -19.66
CA TYR A 149 2.10 -9.74 -19.71
C TYR A 149 2.74 -8.35 -19.57
N SER A 150 2.19 -7.32 -20.20
CA SER A 150 2.69 -5.94 -20.08
C SER A 150 2.62 -5.46 -18.63
N GLY A 151 1.44 -5.55 -18.03
CA GLY A 151 1.24 -5.11 -16.65
C GLY A 151 2.09 -5.86 -15.64
N LEU A 152 2.28 -7.18 -15.81
CA LEU A 152 3.16 -7.99 -14.95
C LEU A 152 4.64 -7.65 -15.16
N SER A 153 5.05 -7.35 -16.40
CA SER A 153 6.40 -6.87 -16.70
C SER A 153 6.68 -5.53 -16.02
N ASP A 154 5.74 -4.59 -16.11
CA ASP A 154 5.84 -3.27 -15.46
C ASP A 154 5.83 -3.38 -13.93
N TYR A 155 5.04 -4.32 -13.38
CA TYR A 155 5.08 -4.65 -11.95
C TYR A 155 6.49 -5.09 -11.52
N LEU A 156 7.13 -6.02 -12.24
CA LEU A 156 8.48 -6.49 -11.91
C LEU A 156 9.52 -5.38 -12.02
N ASP A 157 9.48 -4.56 -13.08
CA ASP A 157 10.38 -3.42 -13.28
C ASP A 157 10.26 -2.41 -12.13
N LYS A 158 9.03 -2.11 -11.73
CA LYS A 158 8.76 -1.18 -10.65
C LYS A 158 9.18 -1.75 -9.29
N SER A 159 8.90 -3.03 -9.05
CA SER A 159 9.33 -3.75 -7.83
C SER A 159 10.85 -3.76 -7.71
N GLU A 160 11.58 -4.04 -8.79
CA GLU A 160 13.04 -3.98 -8.79
C GLU A 160 13.55 -2.58 -8.43
N SER A 161 13.00 -1.55 -9.06
CA SER A 161 13.37 -0.16 -8.79
C SER A 161 13.14 0.23 -7.32
N MET A 162 12.02 -0.22 -6.73
CA MET A 162 11.70 0.06 -5.34
C MET A 162 12.61 -0.69 -4.36
N LEU A 163 12.91 -1.96 -4.65
CA LEU A 163 13.86 -2.75 -3.87
C LEU A 163 15.26 -2.13 -3.92
N GLN A 164 15.69 -1.66 -5.09
CA GLN A 164 16.97 -0.96 -5.23
C GLN A 164 17.01 0.32 -4.39
N SER A 165 16.01 1.20 -4.53
CA SER A 165 15.92 2.45 -3.77
C SER A 165 15.89 2.19 -2.26
N SER A 166 15.18 1.15 -1.83
CA SER A 166 15.12 0.77 -0.42
C SER A 166 16.48 0.28 0.11
N ARG A 167 17.25 -0.49 -0.69
CA ARG A 167 18.62 -0.91 -0.33
C ARG A 167 19.58 0.26 -0.25
N GLU A 168 19.37 1.30 -1.01
CA GLU A 168 20.12 2.56 -0.96
C GLU A 168 19.72 3.46 0.22
N GLY A 169 18.70 3.04 1.01
CA GLY A 169 18.20 3.77 2.19
C GLY A 169 17.14 4.83 1.86
N HIS A 170 16.58 4.80 0.66
CA HIS A 170 15.59 5.74 0.17
C HIS A 170 14.32 5.01 -0.33
N PRO A 171 13.59 4.27 0.54
CA PRO A 171 12.36 3.63 0.13
C PRO A 171 11.39 4.68 -0.42
N LEU A 172 10.62 4.29 -1.44
CA LEU A 172 9.62 5.18 -2.02
C LEU A 172 8.50 5.43 -1.00
N ASP A 173 8.47 6.65 -0.46
CA ASP A 173 7.50 7.06 0.55
C ASP A 173 6.94 8.44 0.23
N VAL A 174 5.87 8.82 0.93
CA VAL A 174 5.35 10.20 0.87
C VAL A 174 6.51 11.12 1.17
N ASP A 175 6.76 12.05 0.26
CA ASP A 175 7.86 13.01 0.38
C ASP A 175 7.61 13.87 1.63
N SER A 176 8.07 13.37 2.75
CA SER A 176 7.95 14.00 4.08
C SER A 176 8.97 15.14 4.21
N ASN A 177 9.11 15.97 3.15
CA ASN A 177 9.76 17.24 3.36
C ASN A 177 8.88 18.03 4.32
N PRO A 178 9.29 18.18 5.61
CA PRO A 178 8.44 18.79 6.63
C PRO A 178 8.04 20.22 6.27
N LEU A 179 8.82 20.88 5.40
CA LEU A 179 8.50 22.19 4.85
C LEU A 179 7.34 22.13 3.85
N ILE A 180 7.27 21.12 2.97
CA ILE A 180 6.18 20.98 2.01
C ILE A 180 4.87 20.64 2.74
N VAL A 181 4.92 19.72 3.71
CA VAL A 181 3.77 19.39 4.56
C VAL A 181 3.32 20.60 5.38
N LEU A 182 4.27 21.31 6.00
CA LEU A 182 3.96 22.52 6.80
C LEU A 182 3.36 23.65 5.95
N VAL A 183 3.88 23.88 4.75
CA VAL A 183 3.38 24.89 3.82
C VAL A 183 2.01 24.47 3.27
N GLY A 184 1.83 23.22 2.88
CA GLY A 184 0.56 22.69 2.37
C GLY A 184 -0.55 22.73 3.41
N THR A 185 -0.29 22.28 4.64
CA THR A 185 -1.25 22.36 5.76
C THR A 185 -1.50 23.80 6.19
N GLY A 186 -0.49 24.67 6.19
CA GLY A 186 -0.61 26.09 6.48
C GLY A 186 -1.51 26.81 5.48
N ILE A 187 -1.34 26.56 4.18
CA ILE A 187 -2.18 27.14 3.12
C ILE A 187 -3.62 26.64 3.24
N SER A 188 -3.84 25.34 3.46
CA SER A 188 -5.18 24.77 3.61
C SER A 188 -5.93 25.36 4.80
N LEU A 189 -5.24 25.55 5.93
CA LEU A 189 -5.80 26.15 7.14
C LEU A 189 -6.15 27.63 6.93
N LEU A 190 -5.29 28.37 6.24
CA LEU A 190 -5.52 29.78 5.89
C LEU A 190 -6.74 29.92 4.98
N VAL A 191 -6.85 29.12 3.93
CA VAL A 191 -8.02 29.14 3.02
C VAL A 191 -9.30 28.76 3.78
N GLY A 192 -9.25 27.75 4.64
CA GLY A 192 -10.38 27.36 5.49
C GLY A 192 -10.82 28.47 6.45
N CYS A 193 -9.89 29.16 7.11
CA CYS A 193 -10.19 30.28 8.00
C CYS A 193 -10.79 31.47 7.25
N VAL A 194 -10.25 31.82 6.07
CA VAL A 194 -10.79 32.92 5.24
C VAL A 194 -12.21 32.60 4.78
N ALA A 195 -12.44 31.36 4.30
CA ALA A 195 -13.78 30.94 3.89
C ALA A 195 -14.78 30.97 5.05
N ALA A 196 -14.41 30.45 6.22
CA ALA A 196 -15.23 30.50 7.42
C ALA A 196 -15.53 31.94 7.87
N PHE A 197 -14.54 32.83 7.82
CA PHE A 197 -14.71 34.25 8.15
C PHE A 197 -15.68 34.95 7.20
N VAL A 198 -15.54 34.74 5.88
CA VAL A 198 -16.45 35.31 4.87
C VAL A 198 -17.88 34.81 5.07
N ILE A 199 -18.08 33.51 5.34
CA ILE A 199 -19.39 32.95 5.64
C ILE A 199 -19.96 33.58 6.93
N ALA A 200 -19.17 33.63 7.99
CA ALA A 200 -19.60 34.20 9.29
C ALA A 200 -20.00 35.66 9.17
N VAL A 201 -19.20 36.49 8.46
CA VAL A 201 -19.52 37.90 8.20
C VAL A 201 -20.77 38.03 7.32
N GLY A 202 -20.89 37.19 6.28
CA GLY A 202 -22.06 37.17 5.39
C GLY A 202 -23.36 36.80 6.12
N LEU A 203 -23.32 35.76 6.96
CA LEU A 203 -24.46 35.34 7.79
C LEU A 203 -24.78 36.39 8.86
N SER A 204 -23.78 36.93 9.56
CA SER A 204 -23.95 37.95 10.59
C SER A 204 -24.58 39.21 10.02
N SER A 205 -24.09 39.68 8.86
CA SER A 205 -24.65 40.89 8.21
C SER A 205 -26.07 40.68 7.66
N ARG A 206 -26.48 39.45 7.34
CA ARG A 206 -27.87 39.15 6.92
C ARG A 206 -28.81 38.93 8.09
N LEU A 207 -28.38 38.21 9.13
CA LEU A 207 -29.24 37.82 10.25
C LEU A 207 -29.33 38.90 11.34
N MET A 208 -28.28 39.73 11.50
CA MET A 208 -28.23 40.74 12.54
C MET A 208 -28.58 42.18 12.08
N LYS A 209 -29.11 42.33 10.85
CA LYS A 209 -29.52 43.66 10.35
C LYS A 209 -30.58 44.37 11.18
N SER A 210 -31.31 43.60 12.00
CA SER A 210 -32.39 44.14 12.87
C SER A 210 -31.99 44.28 14.35
N VAL A 211 -30.78 43.88 14.72
CA VAL A 211 -30.30 43.95 16.10
C VAL A 211 -29.43 45.20 16.25
N SER A 212 -30.06 46.31 16.60
CA SER A 212 -29.33 47.47 17.13
C SER A 212 -29.12 47.28 18.63
N ALA A 213 -27.86 47.39 19.09
CA ALA A 213 -27.63 47.44 20.53
C ALA A 213 -28.36 48.64 21.12
N LYS A 214 -29.40 48.39 21.90
CA LYS A 214 -30.00 49.47 22.71
C LYS A 214 -29.05 49.80 23.86
N THR A 215 -28.34 50.90 23.73
CA THR A 215 -27.40 51.40 24.74
C THR A 215 -28.08 52.12 25.90
N GLU A 216 -29.38 52.27 25.85
CA GLU A 216 -30.13 53.06 26.84
C GLU A 216 -30.97 52.12 27.75
N ALA A 217 -30.31 51.27 28.53
CA ALA A 217 -30.98 50.60 29.62
C ALA A 217 -31.56 51.58 30.65
N ASN A 218 -30.95 52.72 30.78
CA ASN A 218 -31.42 53.78 31.66
C ASN A 218 -32.77 54.44 31.29
N ALA A 219 -33.22 54.26 30.04
CA ALA A 219 -34.53 54.81 29.60
C ALA A 219 -35.73 54.00 30.20
N TYR A 220 -35.49 52.85 30.79
CA TYR A 220 -36.50 52.00 31.43
C TYR A 220 -36.45 52.07 32.97
N LEU A 221 -35.50 52.77 33.56
CA LEU A 221 -35.37 52.94 34.99
C LEU A 221 -36.08 54.22 35.46
N ILE A 222 -37.12 54.04 36.29
CA ILE A 222 -37.66 55.17 37.05
C ILE A 222 -36.65 55.47 38.16
N ALA A 223 -36.13 56.70 38.22
CA ALA A 223 -35.12 57.09 39.18
C ALA A 223 -35.59 56.77 40.62
N GLY A 224 -34.84 55.88 41.31
CA GLY A 224 -35.13 55.48 42.69
C GLY A 224 -36.00 54.22 42.83
N SER A 225 -36.36 53.50 41.74
CA SER A 225 -37.19 52.32 41.80
C SER A 225 -36.44 51.02 41.94
N VAL A 226 -35.09 51.00 41.85
CA VAL A 226 -34.28 49.83 42.00
C VAL A 226 -33.32 49.99 43.16
N GLU A 227 -33.59 49.22 44.21
CA GLU A 227 -32.69 49.05 45.36
C GLU A 227 -32.09 47.64 45.33
N ILE A 228 -30.79 47.55 45.07
CA ILE A 228 -30.09 46.26 45.06
C ILE A 228 -29.74 45.92 46.49
N THR A 229 -30.50 44.98 47.11
CA THR A 229 -30.34 44.55 48.50
C THR A 229 -29.39 43.36 48.66
N GLY A 230 -28.97 42.73 47.54
CA GLY A 230 -27.97 41.67 47.54
C GLY A 230 -27.49 41.37 46.14
N ARG A 231 -26.18 41.13 45.99
CA ARG A 231 -25.57 40.68 44.74
C ARG A 231 -24.79 39.41 45.03
N GLU A 232 -25.29 38.30 44.49
CA GLU A 232 -24.65 36.99 44.66
C GLU A 232 -24.45 36.39 43.25
N ASP A 233 -23.21 36.08 42.96
CA ASP A 233 -22.83 35.52 41.67
C ASP A 233 -22.54 34.02 41.88
N HIS A 234 -23.46 33.14 41.46
CA HIS A 234 -23.29 31.68 41.51
C HIS A 234 -22.82 31.15 40.18
N PHE A 235 -21.54 30.75 40.14
CA PHE A 235 -21.00 30.01 39.02
C PHE A 235 -21.58 28.56 39.05
N THR A 236 -22.44 28.23 38.09
CA THR A 236 -23.19 26.96 38.12
C THR A 236 -22.45 25.76 37.62
N HIS A 237 -21.65 25.83 36.66
CA HIS A 237 -20.58 24.89 36.21
C HIS A 237 -20.28 25.07 34.71
N THR A 238 -19.08 24.66 34.32
CA THR A 238 -18.71 24.48 32.91
C THR A 238 -18.68 22.99 32.61
N THR A 239 -19.47 22.51 31.64
CA THR A 239 -19.37 21.13 31.14
C THR A 239 -18.39 21.13 30.00
N GLU A 240 -17.21 20.56 30.19
CA GLU A 240 -16.22 20.35 29.14
C GLU A 240 -16.36 18.91 28.64
N ILE A 241 -16.85 18.73 27.43
CA ILE A 241 -16.87 17.42 26.74
C ILE A 241 -15.57 17.32 25.94
N ARG A 242 -14.64 16.49 26.40
CA ARG A 242 -13.44 16.15 25.65
C ARG A 242 -13.70 14.90 24.83
N GLN A 243 -13.86 15.06 23.54
CA GLN A 243 -13.84 13.97 22.59
C GLN A 243 -12.43 13.84 22.04
N LYS A 244 -11.79 12.69 22.29
CA LYS A 244 -10.50 12.37 21.70
C LYS A 244 -10.72 12.15 20.21
N ILE A 245 -10.31 13.10 19.39
CA ILE A 245 -10.22 12.90 17.94
C ILE A 245 -8.98 12.06 17.74
N GLU A 246 -9.16 10.78 17.37
CA GLU A 246 -8.07 9.97 16.84
C GLU A 246 -7.66 10.63 15.51
N ARG A 247 -6.52 11.28 15.54
CA ARG A 247 -5.88 11.72 14.31
C ARG A 247 -5.24 10.48 13.72
N ASP A 248 -5.74 10.07 12.58
CA ASP A 248 -4.98 9.23 11.66
C ASP A 248 -3.71 10.03 11.34
N SER A 249 -2.61 9.66 11.99
CA SER A 249 -1.32 10.25 11.73
C SER A 249 -0.84 9.62 10.43
N GLY A 250 -1.11 10.28 9.32
CA GLY A 250 -0.44 10.03 8.03
C GLY A 250 1.05 10.28 8.18
N SER A 251 1.70 9.47 8.99
CA SER A 251 3.15 9.30 9.04
C SER A 251 3.49 8.39 7.87
N GLY A 252 4.35 8.85 6.97
CA GLY A 252 4.93 7.99 5.95
C GLY A 252 5.40 6.67 6.56
N GLY A 253 5.43 5.59 5.75
CA GLY A 253 5.76 4.25 6.23
C GLY A 253 4.75 3.22 5.76
N THR A 254 4.68 2.13 6.46
CA THR A 254 3.85 0.97 6.13
C THR A 254 2.94 0.63 7.29
N THR A 255 1.64 0.51 7.03
CA THR A 255 0.67 -0.02 7.98
C THR A 255 0.77 -1.54 8.00
N ILE A 256 1.05 -2.12 9.15
CA ILE A 256 1.27 -3.56 9.33
C ILE A 256 0.16 -4.12 10.22
N ASP A 257 -0.43 -5.25 9.82
CA ASP A 257 -1.44 -5.96 10.61
C ASP A 257 -0.82 -6.76 11.77
N SER A 258 -1.67 -7.43 12.57
CA SER A 258 -1.23 -8.23 13.73
C SER A 258 -0.35 -9.42 13.35
N ASP A 259 -0.42 -9.90 12.13
CA ASP A 259 0.30 -11.06 11.61
C ASP A 259 1.61 -10.68 10.92
N GLY A 260 1.91 -9.38 10.86
CA GLY A 260 3.14 -8.84 10.27
C GLY A 260 3.05 -8.52 8.78
N PHE A 261 1.87 -8.62 8.18
CA PHE A 261 1.63 -8.28 6.78
C PHE A 261 1.19 -6.84 6.59
N SER A 262 1.50 -6.33 5.42
CA SER A 262 0.93 -5.09 4.92
C SER A 262 0.41 -5.32 3.52
N GLY A 263 -0.67 -4.64 3.13
CA GLY A 263 -1.27 -4.89 1.83
C GLY A 263 -2.11 -3.75 1.29
N LYS A 264 -2.37 -3.85 -0.02
CA LYS A 264 -3.30 -3.00 -0.77
C LYS A 264 -4.12 -3.89 -1.68
N SER A 265 -5.42 -3.72 -1.67
CA SER A 265 -6.35 -4.45 -2.54
C SER A 265 -7.21 -3.48 -3.35
N GLY A 266 -7.69 -3.93 -4.50
CA GLY A 266 -8.56 -3.15 -5.38
C GLY A 266 -9.12 -4.00 -6.51
N LYS A 267 -9.74 -3.34 -7.49
CA LYS A 267 -10.25 -3.95 -8.73
C LYS A 267 -9.56 -3.34 -9.94
N PHE A 268 -9.51 -4.12 -11.03
CA PHE A 268 -8.94 -3.73 -12.33
C PHE A 268 -9.90 -3.95 -13.48
#